data_6e7c15c28e134d00b969079dbc1de995
#
_entry.id   6e7c15c28e134d00b969079dbc1de995
#
_cell.length_a   1.000
_cell.length_b   1.000
_cell.length_c   1.000
_cell.angle_alpha   90.00
_cell.angle_beta   90.00
_cell.angle_gamma   90.00
#
_symmetry.space_group_name_H-M   'P 1'
#
loop_
_entity.id
_entity.type
_entity.pdbx_description
1 polymer ?
#
loop_
_entity_poly.entity_id
_entity_poly.type
_entity_poly.pdbx_seq_one_letter_code
_entity_poly.pdbx_strand_id
1 'polypeptide(L)'
;MRYKVSLASFAVVALIVGAIVWLTPSQAQGPIVLKMQSTWPSQDIFHQTFVDWANKTEEMSGGRLKIELLPSGALVPTFQLLDAVHQGTLDGGHGLSTYWYGKHVAASLFGTGPSFGLDAEALLAWVYYGGGQELYNEFLRDILKYDVVGFFYGPMPTQPFGWFRKPVTKPDDLKGQKFRTVGLSAELYKKMGASVVILPGTEIILALDRGVIDAAEFNNPSSDRLLGFPDVRKILMAQSYHQPVEFLELMFNKKKFESLPKDLQAIIKYAAMAESADFTWKMMDRNSKDLEEMKTKHGVKVVRTPKSVLQGQLKAWDEIIAENLTDPFSVKVLESQKAWAARVGALRLDIMVENETAYNHYFKAKAAAASAPKPVPPAAAKPAAPAAKPAEKK
;
A
#
# COMPACT_ATOMS: atom_id res chain seq x y z
N MET A 1 59.94 -7.54 -62.91
CA MET A 1 59.79 -7.87 -61.48
C MET A 1 58.34 -8.19 -61.13
N ARG A 2 57.98 -9.46 -60.93
CA ARG A 2 56.64 -9.86 -60.57
C ARG A 2 56.63 -10.10 -59.10
N TYR A 3 55.92 -9.25 -58.36
CA TYR A 3 55.75 -9.45 -56.93
C TYR A 3 54.75 -10.59 -56.67
N LYS A 4 55.25 -11.68 -56.05
CA LYS A 4 54.39 -12.75 -55.51
C LYS A 4 53.83 -12.25 -54.20
N VAL A 5 52.60 -11.72 -54.20
CA VAL A 5 51.85 -11.44 -52.94
C VAL A 5 51.43 -12.81 -52.42
N SER A 6 51.92 -13.14 -51.19
CA SER A 6 51.67 -14.42 -50.53
C SER A 6 50.22 -14.53 -50.09
N LEU A 7 49.59 -15.69 -50.30
CA LEU A 7 48.25 -16.00 -49.77
C LEU A 7 48.10 -15.75 -48.28
N ALA A 8 49.22 -15.83 -47.51
CA ALA A 8 49.28 -15.52 -46.09
C ALA A 8 48.95 -14.05 -45.79
N SER A 9 49.33 -13.10 -46.64
CA SER A 9 49.03 -11.67 -46.50
C SER A 9 47.55 -11.36 -46.71
N PHE A 10 46.85 -12.10 -47.54
CA PHE A 10 45.40 -11.98 -47.75
C PHE A 10 44.60 -12.51 -46.56
N ALA A 11 45.07 -13.61 -45.94
CA ALA A 11 44.41 -14.19 -44.76
C ALA A 11 44.52 -13.28 -43.51
N VAL A 12 45.66 -12.61 -43.31
CA VAL A 12 45.85 -11.68 -42.20
C VAL A 12 44.99 -10.40 -42.36
N VAL A 13 44.89 -9.87 -43.57
CA VAL A 13 44.03 -8.70 -43.84
C VAL A 13 42.55 -9.05 -43.66
N ALA A 14 42.11 -10.27 -44.10
CA ALA A 14 40.75 -10.73 -43.92
C ALA A 14 40.37 -10.92 -42.43
N LEU A 15 41.32 -11.43 -41.59
CA LEU A 15 41.14 -11.56 -40.13
C LEU A 15 41.06 -10.20 -39.43
N ILE A 16 41.88 -9.22 -39.85
CA ILE A 16 41.85 -7.86 -39.25
C ILE A 16 40.57 -7.12 -39.65
N VAL A 17 40.12 -7.21 -40.89
CA VAL A 17 38.84 -6.61 -41.35
C VAL A 17 37.65 -7.31 -40.69
N GLY A 18 37.67 -8.63 -40.51
CA GLY A 18 36.67 -9.37 -39.75
C GLY A 18 36.60 -8.97 -38.31
N ALA A 19 37.75 -8.77 -37.63
CA ALA A 19 37.81 -8.32 -36.24
C ALA A 19 37.32 -6.86 -36.07
N ILE A 20 37.57 -5.97 -37.02
CA ILE A 20 37.11 -4.59 -36.96
C ILE A 20 35.58 -4.51 -37.15
N VAL A 21 34.96 -5.39 -37.94
CA VAL A 21 33.49 -5.44 -38.11
C VAL A 21 32.79 -5.90 -36.81
N TRP A 22 33.49 -6.72 -35.99
CA TRP A 22 32.94 -7.13 -34.66
C TRP A 22 33.17 -6.10 -33.57
N LEU A 23 33.99 -5.08 -33.80
CA LEU A 23 34.33 -3.99 -32.88
C LEU A 23 33.61 -2.68 -33.20
N THR A 24 32.69 -2.65 -34.18
CA THR A 24 31.83 -1.47 -34.34
C THR A 24 31.00 -1.36 -33.07
N PRO A 25 31.15 -0.28 -32.25
CA PRO A 25 30.24 -0.06 -31.17
C PRO A 25 28.85 -0.02 -31.77
N SER A 26 27.99 -0.96 -31.36
CA SER A 26 26.55 -0.82 -31.56
C SER A 26 26.22 0.63 -31.25
N GLN A 27 25.75 1.40 -32.23
CA GLN A 27 25.28 2.77 -31.94
C GLN A 27 24.34 2.65 -30.77
N ALA A 28 24.77 3.15 -29.60
CA ALA A 28 23.95 3.16 -28.42
C ALA A 28 22.72 3.99 -28.78
N GLN A 29 21.62 3.30 -29.12
CA GLN A 29 20.32 3.95 -29.20
C GLN A 29 20.14 4.72 -27.90
N GLY A 30 19.81 6.02 -27.99
CA GLY A 30 19.51 6.80 -26.81
C GLY A 30 18.44 6.11 -25.96
N PRO A 31 18.32 6.46 -24.67
CA PRO A 31 17.38 5.80 -23.77
C PRO A 31 15.96 5.90 -24.32
N ILE A 32 15.20 4.82 -24.16
CA ILE A 32 13.75 4.84 -24.36
C ILE A 32 13.16 5.57 -23.15
N VAL A 33 12.41 6.64 -23.39
CA VAL A 33 11.75 7.41 -22.35
C VAL A 33 10.26 7.07 -22.33
N LEU A 34 9.72 6.73 -21.14
CA LEU A 34 8.29 6.55 -20.92
C LEU A 34 7.76 7.72 -20.08
N LYS A 35 6.76 8.42 -20.60
CA LYS A 35 6.07 9.48 -19.87
C LYS A 35 4.95 8.89 -19.03
N MET A 36 5.04 9.01 -17.70
CA MET A 36 4.11 8.41 -16.77
C MET A 36 3.66 9.40 -15.68
N GLN A 37 2.40 9.37 -15.32
CA GLN A 37 1.83 10.22 -14.26
C GLN A 37 1.41 9.38 -13.06
N SER A 38 1.66 9.91 -11.86
CA SER A 38 1.16 9.36 -10.59
C SER A 38 -0.22 9.92 -10.23
N THR A 39 -0.97 9.17 -9.44
CA THR A 39 -2.22 9.66 -8.81
C THR A 39 -1.97 10.43 -7.51
N TRP A 40 -0.72 10.56 -7.07
CA TRP A 40 -0.32 11.27 -5.85
C TRP A 40 0.54 12.49 -6.12
N PRO A 41 0.49 13.52 -5.25
CA PRO A 41 1.37 14.67 -5.32
C PRO A 41 2.83 14.28 -5.01
N SER A 42 3.79 15.07 -5.47
CA SER A 42 5.22 14.76 -5.39
C SER A 42 5.76 14.57 -3.96
N GLN A 43 5.14 15.17 -2.96
CA GLN A 43 5.54 15.04 -1.55
C GLN A 43 5.03 13.75 -0.90
N ASP A 44 4.06 13.05 -1.51
CA ASP A 44 3.50 11.83 -0.94
C ASP A 44 4.46 10.65 -1.07
N ILE A 45 4.44 9.74 -0.08
CA ILE A 45 5.29 8.55 -0.07
C ILE A 45 5.01 7.60 -1.24
N PHE A 46 3.79 7.59 -1.75
CA PHE A 46 3.46 6.74 -2.90
C PHE A 46 4.06 7.29 -4.19
N HIS A 47 4.13 8.63 -4.35
CA HIS A 47 4.90 9.20 -5.45
C HIS A 47 6.39 8.91 -5.29
N GLN A 48 6.94 8.95 -4.06
CA GLN A 48 8.33 8.57 -3.80
C GLN A 48 8.61 7.11 -4.16
N THR A 49 7.68 6.19 -3.84
CA THR A 49 7.75 4.77 -4.25
C THR A 49 7.77 4.61 -5.77
N PHE A 50 7.01 5.45 -6.49
CA PHE A 50 7.06 5.49 -7.95
C PHE A 50 8.43 5.96 -8.46
N VAL A 51 9.05 6.96 -7.82
CA VAL A 51 10.43 7.40 -8.11
C VAL A 51 11.44 6.28 -7.83
N ASP A 52 11.30 5.58 -6.70
CA ASP A 52 12.19 4.48 -6.32
C ASP A 52 12.12 3.31 -7.32
N TRP A 53 10.91 2.96 -7.77
CA TRP A 53 10.73 1.98 -8.86
C TRP A 53 11.38 2.44 -10.17
N ALA A 54 11.20 3.71 -10.55
CA ALA A 54 11.77 4.25 -11.77
C ALA A 54 13.30 4.23 -11.74
N ASN A 55 13.91 4.59 -10.61
CA ASN A 55 15.37 4.54 -10.40
C ASN A 55 15.90 3.09 -10.52
N LYS A 56 15.22 2.12 -9.89
CA LYS A 56 15.57 0.70 -10.02
C LYS A 56 15.46 0.22 -11.49
N THR A 57 14.42 0.67 -12.18
CA THR A 57 14.22 0.35 -13.61
C THR A 57 15.35 0.94 -14.47
N GLU A 58 15.75 2.18 -14.23
CA GLU A 58 16.88 2.80 -14.95
C GLU A 58 18.19 2.07 -14.64
N GLU A 59 18.48 1.79 -13.37
CA GLU A 59 19.68 1.06 -12.94
C GLU A 59 19.75 -0.34 -13.56
N MET A 60 18.68 -1.15 -13.41
CA MET A 60 18.62 -2.50 -13.96
C MET A 60 18.73 -2.55 -15.48
N SER A 61 18.23 -1.51 -16.16
CA SER A 61 18.34 -1.41 -17.63
C SER A 61 19.68 -0.89 -18.13
N GLY A 62 20.59 -0.50 -17.21
CA GLY A 62 21.85 0.17 -17.59
C GLY A 62 21.61 1.51 -18.27
N GLY A 63 20.56 2.25 -17.87
CA GLY A 63 20.17 3.55 -18.42
C GLY A 63 19.45 3.48 -19.76
N ARG A 64 19.12 2.29 -20.27
CA ARG A 64 18.39 2.11 -21.54
C ARG A 64 16.91 2.48 -21.46
N LEU A 65 16.32 2.44 -20.27
CA LEU A 65 14.93 2.81 -20.01
C LEU A 65 14.89 3.90 -18.95
N LYS A 66 14.23 5.00 -19.25
CA LYS A 66 14.01 6.13 -18.36
C LYS A 66 12.53 6.43 -18.21
N ILE A 67 12.14 6.91 -17.05
CA ILE A 67 10.76 7.28 -16.76
C ILE A 67 10.70 8.79 -16.54
N GLU A 68 9.93 9.49 -17.37
CA GLU A 68 9.54 10.88 -17.13
C GLU A 68 8.39 10.87 -16.12
N LEU A 69 8.67 11.26 -14.88
CA LEU A 69 7.76 11.16 -13.75
C LEU A 69 6.95 12.44 -13.58
N LEU A 70 5.64 12.32 -13.63
CA LEU A 70 4.71 13.43 -13.43
C LEU A 70 3.87 13.21 -12.15
N PRO A 71 3.69 14.23 -11.30
CA PRO A 71 2.80 14.13 -10.15
C PRO A 71 1.32 14.18 -10.56
N SER A 72 0.45 13.92 -9.61
CA SER A 72 -1.01 14.00 -9.78
C SER A 72 -1.44 15.36 -10.36
N GLY A 73 -2.30 15.31 -11.35
CA GLY A 73 -2.90 16.51 -11.98
C GLY A 73 -1.99 17.25 -12.96
N ALA A 74 -0.77 16.75 -13.23
CA ALA A 74 0.15 17.42 -14.15
C ALA A 74 -0.35 17.45 -15.60
N LEU A 75 -0.97 16.38 -16.08
CA LEU A 75 -1.57 16.30 -17.43
C LEU A 75 -3.07 16.00 -17.37
N VAL A 76 -3.48 15.06 -16.53
CA VAL A 76 -4.87 14.63 -16.42
C VAL A 76 -5.30 14.54 -14.94
N PRO A 77 -6.59 14.74 -14.63
CA PRO A 77 -7.14 14.51 -13.29
C PRO A 77 -6.91 13.05 -12.84
N THR A 78 -6.77 12.84 -11.52
CA THR A 78 -6.46 11.55 -10.89
C THR A 78 -7.30 10.39 -11.43
N PHE A 79 -8.62 10.52 -11.44
CA PHE A 79 -9.53 9.44 -11.84
C PHE A 79 -9.66 9.24 -13.36
N GLN A 80 -8.99 10.07 -14.17
CA GLN A 80 -8.92 9.94 -15.62
C GLN A 80 -7.60 9.32 -16.10
N LEU A 81 -6.70 8.97 -15.17
CA LEU A 81 -5.37 8.47 -15.52
C LEU A 81 -5.43 7.20 -16.38
N LEU A 82 -6.27 6.23 -16.01
CA LEU A 82 -6.40 4.98 -16.76
C LEU A 82 -6.89 5.22 -18.20
N ASP A 83 -7.79 6.19 -18.41
CA ASP A 83 -8.27 6.59 -19.74
C ASP A 83 -7.13 7.19 -20.59
N ALA A 84 -6.32 8.07 -19.96
CA ALA A 84 -5.19 8.70 -20.64
C ALA A 84 -4.11 7.68 -21.06
N VAL A 85 -3.87 6.65 -20.24
CA VAL A 85 -2.96 5.54 -20.56
C VAL A 85 -3.55 4.69 -21.70
N HIS A 86 -4.83 4.33 -21.63
CA HIS A 86 -5.52 3.59 -22.70
C HIS A 86 -5.43 4.32 -24.04
N GLN A 87 -5.69 5.62 -24.06
CA GLN A 87 -5.67 6.46 -25.26
C GLN A 87 -4.26 6.75 -25.79
N GLY A 88 -3.21 6.44 -25.01
CA GLY A 88 -1.81 6.71 -25.37
C GLY A 88 -1.40 8.19 -25.19
N THR A 89 -2.18 9.00 -24.48
CA THR A 89 -1.80 10.36 -24.06
C THR A 89 -0.62 10.31 -23.09
N LEU A 90 -0.55 9.25 -22.28
CA LEU A 90 0.54 8.86 -21.42
C LEU A 90 1.03 7.46 -21.83
N ASP A 91 2.34 7.23 -21.77
CA ASP A 91 2.92 5.90 -21.98
C ASP A 91 2.56 4.95 -20.82
N GLY A 92 2.33 5.49 -19.63
CA GLY A 92 1.92 4.75 -18.47
C GLY A 92 1.42 5.62 -17.34
N GLY A 93 1.06 4.97 -16.24
CA GLY A 93 0.55 5.60 -15.04
C GLY A 93 0.91 4.82 -13.78
N HIS A 94 0.78 5.50 -12.65
CA HIS A 94 0.96 4.96 -11.31
C HIS A 94 -0.24 5.29 -10.44
N GLY A 95 -0.93 4.26 -9.93
CA GLY A 95 -2.20 4.45 -9.24
C GLY A 95 -2.63 3.30 -8.35
N LEU A 96 -3.93 3.18 -8.17
CA LEU A 96 -4.62 2.09 -7.48
C LEU A 96 -5.76 1.59 -8.35
N SER A 97 -5.95 0.28 -8.41
CA SER A 97 -7.09 -0.31 -9.13
C SER A 97 -8.45 0.16 -8.60
N THR A 98 -8.55 0.43 -7.29
CA THR A 98 -9.78 0.93 -6.66
C THR A 98 -10.24 2.29 -7.18
N TYR A 99 -9.35 3.09 -7.78
CA TYR A 99 -9.71 4.39 -8.38
C TYR A 99 -10.53 4.23 -9.68
N TRP A 100 -10.54 3.05 -10.25
CA TRP A 100 -11.31 2.71 -11.44
C TRP A 100 -12.71 2.13 -11.10
N TYR A 101 -13.10 2.13 -9.81
CA TYR A 101 -14.40 1.67 -9.33
C TYR A 101 -15.58 2.25 -10.11
N GLY A 102 -15.53 3.55 -10.47
CA GLY A 102 -16.57 4.17 -11.29
C GLY A 102 -16.73 3.62 -12.71
N LYS A 103 -15.75 2.82 -13.19
CA LYS A 103 -15.81 2.13 -14.49
C LYS A 103 -16.43 0.74 -14.34
N HIS A 104 -16.05 0.02 -13.30
CA HIS A 104 -16.58 -1.30 -12.97
C HIS A 104 -16.25 -1.65 -11.52
N VAL A 105 -17.23 -2.23 -10.79
CA VAL A 105 -17.08 -2.55 -9.37
C VAL A 105 -15.92 -3.51 -9.09
N ALA A 106 -15.64 -4.45 -9.99
CA ALA A 106 -14.56 -5.42 -9.86
C ALA A 106 -13.16 -4.78 -9.79
N ALA A 107 -12.99 -3.53 -10.23
CA ALA A 107 -11.71 -2.81 -10.08
C ALA A 107 -11.21 -2.82 -8.63
N SER A 108 -12.12 -2.64 -7.66
CA SER A 108 -11.78 -2.64 -6.24
C SER A 108 -11.38 -4.03 -5.71
N LEU A 109 -11.76 -5.12 -6.36
CA LEU A 109 -11.42 -6.46 -5.88
C LEU A 109 -9.92 -6.79 -5.98
N PHE A 110 -9.17 -6.04 -6.77
CA PHE A 110 -7.72 -6.22 -6.92
C PHE A 110 -6.91 -5.44 -5.86
N GLY A 111 -7.54 -4.96 -4.80
CA GLY A 111 -6.90 -4.26 -3.69
C GLY A 111 -7.85 -4.10 -2.50
N THR A 112 -8.93 -3.38 -2.67
CA THR A 112 -9.82 -2.90 -1.59
C THR A 112 -10.94 -3.86 -1.19
N GLY A 113 -11.00 -5.06 -1.69
CA GLY A 113 -12.10 -6.00 -1.44
C GLY A 113 -12.13 -6.55 0.00
N PRO A 114 -13.03 -7.51 0.27
CA PRO A 114 -13.18 -8.13 1.60
C PRO A 114 -11.95 -8.90 2.08
N SER A 115 -10.98 -9.17 1.23
CA SER A 115 -9.70 -9.88 1.42
C SER A 115 -9.78 -11.23 2.15
N PHE A 116 -10.93 -11.63 2.70
CA PHE A 116 -11.20 -12.91 3.37
C PHE A 116 -10.17 -13.26 4.49
N GLY A 117 -9.71 -12.24 5.24
CA GLY A 117 -8.75 -12.40 6.32
C GLY A 117 -7.28 -12.44 5.90
N LEU A 118 -6.99 -12.24 4.63
CA LEU A 118 -5.61 -12.08 4.15
C LEU A 118 -5.09 -10.66 4.44
N ASP A 119 -3.78 -10.55 4.67
CA ASP A 119 -3.07 -9.28 4.62
C ASP A 119 -2.59 -8.96 3.19
N ALA A 120 -1.97 -7.79 3.02
CA ALA A 120 -1.56 -7.31 1.71
C ALA A 120 -0.51 -8.20 1.04
N GLU A 121 0.44 -8.77 1.80
CA GLU A 121 1.44 -9.69 1.24
C GLU A 121 0.80 -11.00 0.75
N ALA A 122 -0.10 -11.58 1.54
CA ALA A 122 -0.78 -12.81 1.18
C ALA A 122 -1.73 -12.63 -0.01
N LEU A 123 -2.36 -11.47 -0.15
CA LEU A 123 -3.19 -11.18 -1.33
C LEU A 123 -2.34 -10.79 -2.55
N LEU A 124 -1.20 -10.11 -2.39
CA LEU A 124 -0.26 -9.89 -3.50
C LEU A 124 0.34 -11.21 -4.00
N ALA A 125 0.57 -12.17 -3.09
CA ALA A 125 0.96 -13.52 -3.48
C ALA A 125 -0.14 -14.23 -4.31
N TRP A 126 -1.44 -13.98 -4.05
CA TRP A 126 -2.52 -14.42 -4.93
C TRP A 126 -2.41 -13.81 -6.33
N VAL A 127 -2.07 -12.52 -6.42
CA VAL A 127 -1.86 -11.88 -7.73
C VAL A 127 -0.80 -12.64 -8.53
N TYR A 128 0.35 -12.96 -7.92
CA TYR A 128 1.48 -13.57 -8.62
C TYR A 128 1.39 -15.09 -8.81
N TYR A 129 0.72 -15.82 -7.90
CA TYR A 129 0.72 -17.29 -7.84
C TYR A 129 -0.67 -17.92 -7.72
N GLY A 130 -1.72 -17.11 -7.58
CA GLY A 130 -3.10 -17.58 -7.44
C GLY A 130 -4.01 -17.24 -8.62
N GLY A 131 -3.45 -16.75 -9.73
CA GLY A 131 -4.21 -16.39 -10.92
C GLY A 131 -4.74 -14.94 -10.93
N GLY A 132 -4.37 -14.13 -9.95
CA GLY A 132 -4.86 -12.74 -9.84
C GLY A 132 -4.37 -11.86 -10.99
N GLN A 133 -3.13 -12.03 -11.47
CA GLN A 133 -2.59 -11.26 -12.59
C GLN A 133 -3.33 -11.55 -13.91
N GLU A 134 -3.67 -12.82 -14.15
CA GLU A 134 -4.44 -13.23 -15.33
C GLU A 134 -5.86 -12.65 -15.28
N LEU A 135 -6.50 -12.68 -14.11
CA LEU A 135 -7.81 -12.07 -13.90
C LEU A 135 -7.76 -10.55 -14.09
N TYR A 136 -6.70 -9.88 -13.63
CA TYR A 136 -6.56 -8.45 -13.85
C TYR A 136 -6.33 -8.09 -15.33
N ASN A 137 -5.55 -8.88 -16.05
CA ASN A 137 -5.40 -8.71 -17.49
C ASN A 137 -6.73 -8.94 -18.24
N GLU A 138 -7.52 -9.93 -17.82
CA GLU A 138 -8.89 -10.16 -18.33
C GLU A 138 -9.79 -8.96 -18.01
N PHE A 139 -9.72 -8.42 -16.79
CA PHE A 139 -10.46 -7.23 -16.39
C PHE A 139 -10.18 -6.04 -17.32
N LEU A 140 -8.92 -5.71 -17.53
CA LEU A 140 -8.54 -4.58 -18.40
C LEU A 140 -8.97 -4.82 -19.84
N ARG A 141 -8.66 -6.00 -20.41
CA ARG A 141 -8.88 -6.31 -21.81
C ARG A 141 -10.34 -6.60 -22.14
N ASP A 142 -10.98 -7.48 -21.35
CA ASP A 142 -12.25 -8.09 -21.74
C ASP A 142 -13.46 -7.43 -21.08
N ILE A 143 -13.28 -6.86 -19.87
CA ILE A 143 -14.36 -6.17 -19.15
C ILE A 143 -14.33 -4.68 -19.49
N LEU A 144 -13.21 -3.99 -19.26
CA LEU A 144 -13.11 -2.56 -19.56
C LEU A 144 -12.90 -2.27 -21.05
N LYS A 145 -12.42 -3.25 -21.85
CA LYS A 145 -12.02 -3.07 -23.25
C LYS A 145 -10.89 -2.04 -23.42
N TYR A 146 -9.93 -2.04 -22.49
CA TYR A 146 -8.81 -1.12 -22.45
C TYR A 146 -7.53 -1.77 -22.94
N ASP A 147 -6.80 -1.06 -23.80
CA ASP A 147 -5.47 -1.45 -24.28
C ASP A 147 -4.40 -1.04 -23.27
N VAL A 148 -4.44 -1.66 -22.09
CA VAL A 148 -3.54 -1.40 -20.97
C VAL A 148 -2.98 -2.72 -20.43
N VAL A 149 -1.72 -2.68 -20.00
CA VAL A 149 -1.04 -3.74 -19.25
C VAL A 149 -0.77 -3.20 -17.84
N GLY A 150 -1.18 -3.91 -16.80
CA GLY A 150 -1.00 -3.50 -15.41
C GLY A 150 -0.17 -4.50 -14.61
N PHE A 151 0.60 -3.98 -13.63
CA PHE A 151 1.37 -4.77 -12.67
C PHE A 151 1.12 -4.22 -11.26
N PHE A 152 0.84 -5.10 -10.32
CA PHE A 152 0.71 -4.73 -8.92
C PHE A 152 2.04 -4.85 -8.18
N TYR A 153 2.26 -3.94 -7.23
CA TYR A 153 3.44 -3.92 -6.38
C TYR A 153 3.15 -3.14 -5.08
N GLY A 154 4.13 -3.02 -4.19
CA GLY A 154 4.04 -2.19 -3.01
C GLY A 154 2.84 -2.52 -2.12
N PRO A 155 2.79 -3.72 -1.49
CA PRO A 155 1.66 -4.12 -0.65
C PRO A 155 1.54 -3.19 0.56
N MET A 156 0.39 -2.54 0.70
CA MET A 156 0.09 -1.62 1.79
C MET A 156 -0.54 -2.37 2.96
N PRO A 157 -0.14 -2.08 4.20
CA PRO A 157 -0.79 -2.67 5.37
C PRO A 157 -2.25 -2.21 5.49
N THR A 158 -2.99 -2.87 6.38
CA THR A 158 -4.36 -2.47 6.73
C THR A 158 -4.44 -0.98 7.01
N GLN A 159 -5.35 -0.31 6.33
CA GLN A 159 -5.60 1.11 6.55
C GLN A 159 -6.29 1.34 7.89
N PRO A 160 -5.98 2.44 8.59
CA PRO A 160 -6.77 2.91 9.71
C PRO A 160 -8.23 3.10 9.33
N PHE A 161 -9.14 2.89 10.28
CA PHE A 161 -10.58 3.13 10.06
C PHE A 161 -10.85 4.60 9.64
N GLY A 162 -10.01 5.53 10.08
CA GLY A 162 -10.01 6.90 9.62
C GLY A 162 -9.71 7.91 10.70
N TRP A 163 -9.79 9.17 10.30
CA TRP A 163 -9.54 10.37 11.10
C TRP A 163 -10.85 11.05 11.46
N PHE A 164 -11.08 11.26 12.75
CA PHE A 164 -12.36 11.72 13.29
C PHE A 164 -12.19 12.91 14.24
N ARG A 165 -13.29 13.66 14.44
CA ARG A 165 -13.37 14.69 15.50
C ARG A 165 -13.51 14.06 16.90
N LYS A 166 -14.22 12.92 16.98
CA LYS A 166 -14.46 12.15 18.22
C LYS A 166 -14.30 10.66 17.91
N PRO A 167 -13.92 9.83 18.91
CA PRO A 167 -13.85 8.38 18.70
C PRO A 167 -15.21 7.81 18.29
N VAL A 168 -15.18 6.85 17.34
CA VAL A 168 -16.32 5.99 17.03
C VAL A 168 -16.33 4.84 18.02
N THR A 169 -17.37 4.74 18.82
CA THR A 169 -17.49 3.74 19.91
C THR A 169 -18.45 2.61 19.56
N LYS A 170 -19.36 2.84 18.63
CA LYS A 170 -20.36 1.89 18.10
C LYS A 170 -20.67 2.21 16.64
N PRO A 171 -21.22 1.28 15.86
CA PRO A 171 -21.55 1.51 14.44
C PRO A 171 -22.45 2.73 14.21
N ASP A 172 -23.41 2.98 15.11
CA ASP A 172 -24.34 4.11 15.00
C ASP A 172 -23.68 5.49 15.04
N ASP A 173 -22.45 5.59 15.57
CA ASP A 173 -21.72 6.86 15.62
C ASP A 173 -21.30 7.35 14.23
N LEU A 174 -21.39 6.50 13.20
CA LEU A 174 -21.16 6.88 11.79
C LEU A 174 -22.39 7.47 11.11
N LYS A 175 -23.60 7.29 11.67
CA LYS A 175 -24.84 7.73 11.04
C LYS A 175 -24.81 9.22 10.72
N GLY A 176 -24.99 9.55 9.44
CA GLY A 176 -25.04 10.91 8.94
C GLY A 176 -23.71 11.65 8.87
N GLN A 177 -22.57 11.07 9.32
CA GLN A 177 -21.27 11.68 9.13
C GLN A 177 -20.93 11.76 7.64
N LYS A 178 -20.52 12.92 7.18
CA LYS A 178 -19.96 13.09 5.83
C LYS A 178 -18.56 12.52 5.81
N PHE A 179 -18.43 11.31 5.28
CA PHE A 179 -17.19 10.54 5.34
C PHE A 179 -16.55 10.40 3.96
N ARG A 180 -15.28 10.81 3.82
CA ARG A 180 -14.56 10.60 2.57
C ARG A 180 -13.93 9.21 2.54
N THR A 181 -14.18 8.51 1.47
CA THR A 181 -13.51 7.25 1.10
C THR A 181 -13.50 7.06 -0.41
N VAL A 182 -12.98 5.94 -0.91
CA VAL A 182 -12.92 5.62 -2.34
C VAL A 182 -13.29 4.15 -2.60
N GLY A 183 -13.57 3.86 -3.88
CA GLY A 183 -13.80 2.48 -4.33
C GLY A 183 -14.97 1.79 -3.63
N LEU A 184 -14.85 0.48 -3.47
CA LEU A 184 -15.89 -0.35 -2.86
C LEU A 184 -16.08 -0.08 -1.36
N SER A 185 -15.08 0.52 -0.69
CA SER A 185 -15.22 0.99 0.70
C SER A 185 -16.34 2.03 0.85
N ALA A 186 -16.69 2.75 -0.23
CA ALA A 186 -17.82 3.66 -0.23
C ALA A 186 -19.13 2.95 0.12
N GLU A 187 -19.36 1.77 -0.43
CA GLU A 187 -20.54 0.97 -0.12
C GLU A 187 -20.54 0.47 1.32
N LEU A 188 -19.36 0.07 1.84
CA LEU A 188 -19.22 -0.34 3.24
C LEU A 188 -19.60 0.79 4.22
N TYR A 189 -19.07 1.98 4.02
CA TYR A 189 -19.40 3.12 4.90
C TYR A 189 -20.86 3.56 4.75
N LYS A 190 -21.46 3.48 3.55
CA LYS A 190 -22.90 3.69 3.34
C LYS A 190 -23.74 2.68 4.12
N LYS A 191 -23.41 1.39 4.06
CA LYS A 191 -24.07 0.31 4.83
C LYS A 191 -23.97 0.55 6.34
N MET A 192 -22.88 1.16 6.80
CA MET A 192 -22.69 1.57 8.19
C MET A 192 -23.38 2.90 8.54
N GLY A 193 -24.08 3.52 7.60
CA GLY A 193 -24.91 4.72 7.80
C GLY A 193 -24.20 6.07 7.55
N ALA A 194 -22.97 6.08 7.04
CA ALA A 194 -22.28 7.33 6.69
C ALA A 194 -22.82 7.94 5.40
N SER A 195 -22.73 9.27 5.30
CA SER A 195 -22.94 10.02 4.06
C SER A 195 -21.62 10.11 3.30
N VAL A 196 -21.42 9.25 2.30
CA VAL A 196 -20.11 9.09 1.64
C VAL A 196 -19.87 10.17 0.59
N VAL A 197 -18.64 10.70 0.59
CA VAL A 197 -18.11 11.64 -0.40
C VAL A 197 -16.85 11.03 -1.02
N ILE A 198 -16.74 11.00 -2.34
CA ILE A 198 -15.56 10.51 -3.08
C ILE A 198 -14.73 11.70 -3.51
N LEU A 199 -13.49 11.77 -3.02
CA LEU A 199 -12.52 12.82 -3.36
C LEU A 199 -11.13 12.20 -3.55
N PRO A 200 -10.30 12.73 -4.47
CA PRO A 200 -8.89 12.38 -4.55
C PRO A 200 -8.13 12.84 -3.30
N GLY A 201 -6.99 12.21 -3.01
CA GLY A 201 -6.18 12.50 -1.81
C GLY A 201 -5.82 13.97 -1.64
N THR A 202 -5.51 14.64 -2.74
CA THR A 202 -5.14 16.07 -2.78
C THR A 202 -6.21 17.05 -2.27
N GLU A 203 -7.47 16.62 -2.21
CA GLU A 203 -8.59 17.48 -1.82
C GLU A 203 -9.07 17.24 -0.39
N ILE A 204 -8.62 16.17 0.27
CA ILE A 204 -9.17 15.72 1.56
C ILE A 204 -8.95 16.75 2.67
N ILE A 205 -7.72 17.24 2.83
CA ILE A 205 -7.38 18.13 3.95
C ILE A 205 -8.16 19.43 3.89
N LEU A 206 -8.27 19.99 2.70
CA LEU A 206 -9.07 21.22 2.49
C LEU A 206 -10.57 20.98 2.76
N ALA A 207 -11.10 19.82 2.37
CA ALA A 207 -12.48 19.43 2.63
C ALA A 207 -12.76 19.22 4.12
N LEU A 208 -11.80 18.61 4.87
CA LEU A 208 -11.86 18.44 6.33
C LEU A 208 -11.79 19.78 7.06
N ASP A 209 -10.89 20.67 6.65
CA ASP A 209 -10.68 21.98 7.26
C ASP A 209 -11.93 22.87 7.10
N ARG A 210 -12.47 22.93 5.89
CA ARG A 210 -13.69 23.71 5.56
C ARG A 210 -14.99 23.08 6.06
N GLY A 211 -14.96 21.87 6.64
CA GLY A 211 -16.15 21.16 7.11
C GLY A 211 -17.08 20.65 6.00
N VAL A 212 -16.58 20.54 4.76
CA VAL A 212 -17.28 19.86 3.65
C VAL A 212 -17.49 18.39 3.97
N ILE A 213 -16.49 17.78 4.63
CA ILE A 213 -16.55 16.43 5.20
C ILE A 213 -16.21 16.45 6.70
N ASP A 214 -16.77 15.51 7.44
CA ASP A 214 -16.58 15.40 8.90
C ASP A 214 -15.38 14.55 9.25
N ALA A 215 -15.17 13.47 8.49
CA ALA A 215 -14.14 12.48 8.69
C ALA A 215 -13.66 11.91 7.35
N ALA A 216 -12.49 11.29 7.37
CA ALA A 216 -11.90 10.66 6.18
C ALA A 216 -10.96 9.53 6.60
N GLU A 217 -10.81 8.52 5.75
CA GLU A 217 -9.64 7.65 5.70
C GLU A 217 -8.69 8.11 4.61
N PHE A 218 -7.44 7.63 4.65
CA PHE A 218 -6.57 7.76 3.49
C PHE A 218 -5.69 6.53 3.32
N ASN A 219 -4.62 6.34 4.14
CA ASN A 219 -3.82 5.13 3.99
C ASN A 219 -3.05 4.70 5.25
N ASN A 220 -1.94 5.36 5.59
CA ASN A 220 -1.01 4.92 6.62
C ASN A 220 -0.41 6.13 7.37
N PRO A 221 0.22 5.92 8.54
CA PRO A 221 0.74 7.00 9.35
C PRO A 221 1.65 7.98 8.62
N SER A 222 2.52 7.49 7.73
CA SER A 222 3.48 8.37 7.02
C SER A 222 2.81 9.21 5.95
N SER A 223 1.95 8.62 5.13
CA SER A 223 1.21 9.36 4.09
C SER A 223 0.24 10.34 4.72
N ASP A 224 -0.53 9.89 5.73
CA ASP A 224 -1.50 10.73 6.43
C ASP A 224 -0.84 11.95 7.10
N ARG A 225 0.36 11.75 7.71
CA ARG A 225 1.14 12.85 8.29
C ARG A 225 1.60 13.84 7.24
N LEU A 226 2.13 13.35 6.12
CA LEU A 226 2.62 14.22 5.04
C LEU A 226 1.50 15.02 4.36
N LEU A 227 0.30 14.47 4.29
CA LEU A 227 -0.86 15.20 3.78
C LEU A 227 -1.41 16.23 4.75
N GLY A 228 -1.10 16.13 6.06
CA GLY A 228 -1.53 17.12 7.07
C GLY A 228 -2.77 16.69 7.87
N PHE A 229 -3.14 15.41 7.90
CA PHE A 229 -4.27 14.94 8.72
C PHE A 229 -4.14 15.33 10.20
N PRO A 230 -2.94 15.23 10.84
CA PRO A 230 -2.77 15.62 12.24
C PRO A 230 -3.12 17.09 12.53
N ASP A 231 -3.11 17.96 11.54
CA ASP A 231 -3.41 19.39 11.73
C ASP A 231 -4.93 19.66 11.81
N VAL A 232 -5.73 18.85 11.10
CA VAL A 232 -7.19 19.03 10.98
C VAL A 232 -7.99 18.02 11.83
N ARG A 233 -7.43 16.89 12.21
CA ARG A 233 -8.08 15.86 13.05
C ARG A 233 -7.07 15.28 14.06
N LYS A 234 -7.57 14.97 15.27
CA LYS A 234 -6.70 14.45 16.36
C LYS A 234 -7.03 13.03 16.78
N ILE A 235 -8.09 12.43 16.27
CA ILE A 235 -8.46 11.05 16.59
C ILE A 235 -8.19 10.18 15.36
N LEU A 236 -7.21 9.29 15.48
CA LEU A 236 -6.92 8.24 14.50
C LEU A 236 -7.50 6.93 15.02
N MET A 237 -8.56 6.42 14.38
CA MET A 237 -9.12 5.10 14.68
C MET A 237 -8.31 4.06 13.94
N ALA A 238 -7.55 3.25 14.67
CA ALA A 238 -6.71 2.18 14.10
C ALA A 238 -7.52 0.89 13.92
N GLN A 239 -7.14 0.06 12.97
CA GLN A 239 -7.75 -1.22 12.60
C GLN A 239 -9.10 -1.10 11.89
N SER A 240 -9.22 -1.72 10.74
CA SER A 240 -10.45 -1.71 9.96
C SER A 240 -10.47 -2.85 8.93
N TYR A 241 -11.67 -3.31 8.59
CA TYR A 241 -11.90 -4.22 7.47
C TYR A 241 -12.43 -3.52 6.22
N HIS A 242 -12.49 -2.17 6.21
CA HIS A 242 -12.95 -1.44 5.02
C HIS A 242 -11.95 -1.55 3.86
N GLN A 243 -10.66 -1.49 4.18
CA GLN A 243 -9.55 -1.64 3.24
C GLN A 243 -8.39 -2.36 3.94
N PRO A 244 -8.52 -3.68 4.17
CA PRO A 244 -7.52 -4.44 4.91
C PRO A 244 -6.25 -4.67 4.11
N VAL A 245 -6.33 -4.53 2.79
CA VAL A 245 -5.22 -4.64 1.84
C VAL A 245 -5.38 -3.61 0.74
N GLU A 246 -4.26 -3.19 0.16
CA GLU A 246 -4.19 -2.40 -1.07
C GLU A 246 -2.85 -2.63 -1.76
N PHE A 247 -2.79 -2.42 -3.07
CA PHE A 247 -1.56 -2.49 -3.86
C PHE A 247 -1.41 -1.23 -4.69
N LEU A 248 -0.17 -0.80 -4.85
CA LEU A 248 0.18 0.14 -5.90
C LEU A 248 0.09 -0.55 -7.26
N GLU A 249 -0.29 0.19 -8.27
CA GLU A 249 -0.41 -0.26 -9.64
C GLU A 249 0.49 0.55 -10.57
N LEU A 250 1.27 -0.15 -11.39
CA LEU A 250 1.91 0.40 -12.60
C LEU A 250 1.09 -0.04 -13.79
N MET A 251 0.64 0.90 -14.58
CA MET A 251 -0.11 0.64 -15.81
C MET A 251 0.62 1.23 -17.01
N PHE A 252 0.55 0.55 -18.15
CA PHE A 252 1.21 0.95 -19.39
C PHE A 252 0.24 0.86 -20.56
N ASN A 253 0.32 1.82 -21.47
CA ASN A 253 -0.30 1.65 -22.78
C ASN A 253 0.23 0.37 -23.41
N LYS A 254 -0.66 -0.55 -23.77
CA LYS A 254 -0.30 -1.89 -24.25
C LYS A 254 0.63 -1.86 -25.45
N LYS A 255 0.30 -1.03 -26.46
CA LYS A 255 1.12 -0.90 -27.68
C LYS A 255 2.52 -0.39 -27.35
N LYS A 256 2.62 0.60 -26.45
CA LYS A 256 3.92 1.13 -26.03
C LYS A 256 4.72 0.08 -25.27
N PHE A 257 4.10 -0.62 -24.30
CA PHE A 257 4.76 -1.69 -23.54
C PHE A 257 5.24 -2.83 -24.43
N GLU A 258 4.41 -3.30 -25.36
CA GLU A 258 4.75 -4.40 -26.27
C GLU A 258 5.83 -4.02 -27.29
N SER A 259 6.01 -2.72 -27.58
CA SER A 259 7.09 -2.22 -28.44
C SER A 259 8.47 -2.23 -27.77
N LEU A 260 8.54 -2.37 -26.45
CA LEU A 260 9.79 -2.45 -25.71
C LEU A 260 10.50 -3.80 -26.01
N PRO A 261 11.83 -3.84 -26.02
CA PRO A 261 12.59 -5.08 -26.00
C PRO A 261 12.14 -5.98 -24.83
N LYS A 262 12.17 -7.30 -25.01
CA LYS A 262 11.65 -8.26 -24.04
C LYS A 262 12.37 -8.22 -22.69
N ASP A 263 13.66 -7.93 -22.69
CA ASP A 263 14.46 -7.75 -21.48
C ASP A 263 14.02 -6.48 -20.71
N LEU A 264 13.67 -5.38 -21.39
CA LEU A 264 13.15 -4.18 -20.74
C LEU A 264 11.74 -4.39 -20.18
N GLN A 265 10.88 -5.15 -20.87
CA GLN A 265 9.58 -5.59 -20.32
C GLN A 265 9.76 -6.40 -19.03
N ALA A 266 10.75 -7.31 -19.01
CA ALA A 266 11.08 -8.11 -17.84
C ALA A 266 11.63 -7.23 -16.68
N ILE A 267 12.50 -6.26 -16.99
CA ILE A 267 13.04 -5.30 -16.02
C ILE A 267 11.92 -4.51 -15.34
N ILE A 268 10.95 -3.98 -16.09
CA ILE A 268 9.77 -3.27 -15.54
C ILE A 268 9.07 -4.14 -14.49
N LYS A 269 8.80 -5.41 -14.82
CA LYS A 269 8.12 -6.35 -13.93
C LYS A 269 8.96 -6.68 -12.69
N TYR A 270 10.22 -7.02 -12.87
CA TYR A 270 11.06 -7.43 -11.73
C TYR A 270 11.50 -6.25 -10.85
N ALA A 271 11.64 -5.04 -11.41
CA ALA A 271 11.81 -3.83 -10.64
C ALA A 271 10.60 -3.54 -9.74
N ALA A 272 9.36 -3.80 -10.22
CA ALA A 272 8.16 -3.69 -9.40
C ALA A 272 8.14 -4.70 -8.23
N MET A 273 8.57 -5.94 -8.48
CA MET A 273 8.70 -6.95 -7.41
C MET A 273 9.80 -6.57 -6.40
N ALA A 274 10.95 -6.08 -6.85
CA ALA A 274 12.02 -5.60 -5.99
C ALA A 274 11.57 -4.39 -5.15
N GLU A 275 10.84 -3.46 -5.78
CA GLU A 275 10.29 -2.30 -5.07
C GLU A 275 9.22 -2.71 -4.04
N SER A 276 8.46 -3.79 -4.27
CA SER A 276 7.50 -4.30 -3.26
C SER A 276 8.19 -4.65 -1.95
N ALA A 277 9.34 -5.31 -1.99
CA ALA A 277 10.11 -5.66 -0.80
C ALA A 277 10.69 -4.40 -0.12
N ASP A 278 11.34 -3.53 -0.90
CA ASP A 278 11.94 -2.28 -0.40
C ASP A 278 10.88 -1.36 0.23
N PHE A 279 9.75 -1.15 -0.45
CA PHE A 279 8.59 -0.41 0.07
C PHE A 279 8.12 -0.96 1.40
N THR A 280 7.90 -2.28 1.50
CA THR A 280 7.40 -2.92 2.72
C THR A 280 8.33 -2.65 3.90
N TRP A 281 9.64 -2.81 3.72
CA TRP A 281 10.63 -2.58 4.78
C TRP A 281 10.75 -1.10 5.16
N LYS A 282 10.81 -0.19 4.19
CA LYS A 282 10.79 1.25 4.42
C LYS A 282 9.55 1.69 5.18
N MET A 283 8.37 1.15 4.82
CA MET A 283 7.12 1.53 5.46
C MET A 283 7.01 1.04 6.89
N MET A 284 7.55 -0.14 7.24
CA MET A 284 7.60 -0.58 8.64
C MET A 284 8.38 0.41 9.52
N ASP A 285 9.57 0.80 9.09
CA ASP A 285 10.40 1.77 9.82
C ASP A 285 9.73 3.15 9.87
N ARG A 286 9.33 3.68 8.73
CA ARG A 286 8.81 5.03 8.60
C ARG A 286 7.47 5.22 9.31
N ASN A 287 6.51 4.31 9.11
CA ASN A 287 5.21 4.39 9.77
C ASN A 287 5.34 4.33 11.29
N SER A 288 6.27 3.52 11.83
CA SER A 288 6.49 3.45 13.26
C SER A 288 6.99 4.77 13.86
N LYS A 289 7.93 5.42 13.18
CA LYS A 289 8.48 6.73 13.58
C LYS A 289 7.45 7.85 13.46
N ASP A 290 6.75 7.90 12.33
CA ASP A 290 5.75 8.93 12.04
C ASP A 290 4.53 8.82 12.98
N LEU A 291 4.08 7.59 13.30
CA LEU A 291 3.01 7.38 14.26
C LEU A 291 3.41 7.85 15.68
N GLU A 292 4.63 7.59 16.09
CA GLU A 292 5.14 8.07 17.38
C GLU A 292 5.28 9.60 17.40
N GLU A 293 5.75 10.19 16.32
CA GLU A 293 5.81 11.66 16.18
C GLU A 293 4.41 12.28 16.23
N MET A 294 3.44 11.72 15.53
CA MET A 294 2.06 12.21 15.57
C MET A 294 1.48 12.17 16.99
N LYS A 295 1.76 11.10 17.76
CA LYS A 295 1.31 11.00 19.17
C LYS A 295 1.99 12.02 20.06
N THR A 296 3.32 12.16 19.95
CA THR A 296 4.12 12.94 20.90
C THR A 296 4.20 14.43 20.56
N LYS A 297 4.25 14.80 19.28
CA LYS A 297 4.39 16.19 18.85
C LYS A 297 3.08 16.82 18.34
N HIS A 298 2.21 16.02 17.69
CA HIS A 298 0.97 16.54 17.12
C HIS A 298 -0.27 16.28 17.96
N GLY A 299 -0.14 15.60 19.10
CA GLY A 299 -1.23 15.32 20.04
C GLY A 299 -2.30 14.38 19.49
N VAL A 300 -1.94 13.54 18.52
CA VAL A 300 -2.84 12.55 17.93
C VAL A 300 -3.13 11.44 18.93
N LYS A 301 -4.40 11.13 19.10
CA LYS A 301 -4.86 10.00 19.92
C LYS A 301 -5.17 8.82 19.01
N VAL A 302 -4.37 7.76 19.13
CA VAL A 302 -4.61 6.51 18.41
C VAL A 302 -5.57 5.66 19.22
N VAL A 303 -6.72 5.33 18.66
CA VAL A 303 -7.79 4.58 19.32
C VAL A 303 -8.02 3.28 18.58
N ARG A 304 -7.99 2.14 19.27
CA ARG A 304 -8.36 0.85 18.64
C ARG A 304 -9.85 0.87 18.31
N THR A 305 -10.17 0.46 17.09
CA THR A 305 -11.57 0.34 16.66
C THR A 305 -12.28 -0.75 17.46
N PRO A 306 -13.46 -0.47 18.05
CA PRO A 306 -14.19 -1.43 18.84
C PRO A 306 -14.57 -2.69 18.04
N LYS A 307 -14.56 -3.85 18.68
CA LYS A 307 -14.95 -5.13 18.05
C LYS A 307 -16.33 -5.08 17.40
N SER A 308 -17.30 -4.38 17.99
CA SER A 308 -18.64 -4.21 17.45
C SER A 308 -18.64 -3.46 16.10
N VAL A 309 -17.75 -2.47 15.94
CA VAL A 309 -17.57 -1.74 14.67
C VAL A 309 -16.95 -2.66 13.63
N LEU A 310 -15.88 -3.40 14.00
CA LEU A 310 -15.23 -4.37 13.10
C LEU A 310 -16.20 -5.47 12.64
N GLN A 311 -17.01 -6.01 13.55
CA GLN A 311 -18.06 -6.99 13.23
C GLN A 311 -19.14 -6.38 12.30
N GLY A 312 -19.49 -5.12 12.51
CA GLY A 312 -20.39 -4.38 11.63
C GLY A 312 -19.83 -4.25 10.21
N GLN A 313 -18.53 -4.05 10.05
CA GLN A 313 -17.86 -4.01 8.75
C GLN A 313 -17.90 -5.37 8.03
N LEU A 314 -17.64 -6.47 8.75
CA LEU A 314 -17.73 -7.82 8.15
C LEU A 314 -19.15 -8.12 7.68
N LYS A 315 -20.16 -7.77 8.48
CA LYS A 315 -21.57 -7.91 8.07
C LYS A 315 -21.89 -7.05 6.85
N ALA A 316 -21.39 -5.82 6.79
CA ALA A 316 -21.55 -4.95 5.62
C ALA A 316 -20.89 -5.55 4.36
N TRP A 317 -19.73 -6.22 4.51
CA TRP A 317 -19.11 -6.96 3.41
C TRP A 317 -19.97 -8.11 2.91
N ASP A 318 -20.61 -8.90 3.80
CA ASP A 318 -21.53 -9.96 3.39
C ASP A 318 -22.68 -9.41 2.54
N GLU A 319 -23.27 -8.28 2.94
CA GLU A 319 -24.32 -7.59 2.20
C GLU A 319 -23.82 -7.05 0.84
N ILE A 320 -22.62 -6.44 0.81
CA ILE A 320 -22.02 -5.91 -0.43
C ILE A 320 -21.73 -7.04 -1.43
N ILE A 321 -21.19 -8.16 -0.97
CA ILE A 321 -20.94 -9.32 -1.82
C ILE A 321 -22.27 -9.80 -2.45
N ALA A 322 -23.33 -9.89 -1.65
CA ALA A 322 -24.62 -10.37 -2.12
C ALA A 322 -25.34 -9.41 -3.09
N GLU A 323 -25.15 -8.10 -2.93
CA GLU A 323 -25.92 -7.09 -3.65
C GLU A 323 -25.14 -6.42 -4.80
N ASN A 324 -23.83 -6.16 -4.61
CA ASN A 324 -23.03 -5.35 -5.52
C ASN A 324 -22.05 -6.15 -6.38
N LEU A 325 -21.70 -7.37 -5.99
CA LEU A 325 -20.67 -8.18 -6.64
C LEU A 325 -21.26 -9.42 -7.31
N THR A 326 -22.37 -9.24 -8.02
CA THR A 326 -23.19 -10.31 -8.61
C THR A 326 -22.93 -10.54 -10.10
N ASP A 327 -22.20 -9.65 -10.76
CA ASP A 327 -21.81 -9.86 -12.14
C ASP A 327 -20.85 -11.05 -12.28
N PRO A 328 -20.86 -11.77 -13.42
CA PRO A 328 -20.08 -13.01 -13.58
C PRO A 328 -18.58 -12.83 -13.35
N PHE A 329 -18.03 -11.66 -13.70
CA PHE A 329 -16.60 -11.41 -13.55
C PHE A 329 -16.24 -11.14 -12.08
N SER A 330 -17.01 -10.32 -11.37
CA SER A 330 -16.82 -10.09 -9.94
C SER A 330 -16.92 -11.38 -9.13
N VAL A 331 -17.91 -12.24 -9.44
CA VAL A 331 -18.06 -13.56 -8.82
C VAL A 331 -16.81 -14.42 -9.08
N LYS A 332 -16.31 -14.46 -10.33
CA LYS A 332 -15.11 -15.21 -10.70
C LYS A 332 -13.88 -14.77 -9.87
N VAL A 333 -13.67 -13.47 -9.71
CA VAL A 333 -12.58 -12.92 -8.90
C VAL A 333 -12.74 -13.31 -7.43
N LEU A 334 -13.94 -13.12 -6.86
CA LEU A 334 -14.23 -13.47 -5.46
C LEU A 334 -14.00 -14.94 -5.17
N GLU A 335 -14.47 -15.84 -6.02
CA GLU A 335 -14.28 -17.28 -5.81
C GLU A 335 -12.80 -17.69 -5.90
N SER A 336 -12.01 -17.07 -6.80
CA SER A 336 -10.57 -17.25 -6.87
C SER A 336 -9.89 -16.80 -5.57
N GLN A 337 -10.25 -15.61 -5.06
CA GLN A 337 -9.70 -15.08 -3.80
C GLN A 337 -10.10 -15.93 -2.59
N LYS A 338 -11.37 -16.37 -2.51
CA LYS A 338 -11.85 -17.25 -1.43
C LYS A 338 -11.10 -18.59 -1.40
N ALA A 339 -10.92 -19.21 -2.56
CA ALA A 339 -10.19 -20.48 -2.66
C ALA A 339 -8.72 -20.31 -2.20
N TRP A 340 -8.08 -19.21 -2.59
CA TRP A 340 -6.74 -18.86 -2.13
C TRP A 340 -6.71 -18.61 -0.62
N ALA A 341 -7.62 -17.78 -0.11
CA ALA A 341 -7.70 -17.42 1.30
C ALA A 341 -7.99 -18.62 2.20
N ALA A 342 -8.86 -19.53 1.80
CA ALA A 342 -9.17 -20.75 2.54
C ALA A 342 -7.92 -21.62 2.75
N ARG A 343 -7.04 -21.70 1.76
CA ARG A 343 -5.80 -22.49 1.84
C ARG A 343 -4.66 -21.73 2.53
N VAL A 344 -4.37 -20.51 2.09
CA VAL A 344 -3.21 -19.73 2.59
C VAL A 344 -3.50 -19.13 3.96
N GLY A 345 -4.74 -18.69 4.20
CA GLY A 345 -5.18 -18.19 5.50
C GLY A 345 -5.16 -19.29 6.56
N ALA A 346 -5.65 -20.49 6.26
CA ALA A 346 -5.58 -21.64 7.17
C ALA A 346 -4.13 -21.98 7.55
N LEU A 347 -3.23 -22.09 6.56
CA LEU A 347 -1.81 -22.32 6.82
C LEU A 347 -1.22 -21.26 7.77
N ARG A 348 -1.54 -19.98 7.57
CA ARG A 348 -1.03 -18.89 8.42
C ARG A 348 -1.57 -18.97 9.85
N LEU A 349 -2.84 -19.30 10.02
CA LEU A 349 -3.44 -19.50 11.36
C LEU A 349 -2.81 -20.68 12.10
N ASP A 350 -2.47 -21.75 11.38
CA ASP A 350 -1.91 -22.97 11.98
C ASP A 350 -0.40 -22.85 12.31
N ILE A 351 0.35 -22.07 11.53
CA ILE A 351 1.82 -22.05 11.62
C ILE A 351 2.37 -20.78 12.27
N MET A 352 1.74 -19.60 12.04
CA MET A 352 2.29 -18.34 12.54
C MET A 352 1.93 -18.11 14.01
N VAL A 353 2.93 -17.75 14.81
CA VAL A 353 2.70 -17.37 16.21
C VAL A 353 2.01 -16.00 16.32
N GLU A 354 1.23 -15.82 17.38
CA GLU A 354 0.55 -14.57 17.66
C GLU A 354 1.54 -13.51 18.18
N ASN A 355 1.86 -12.54 17.33
CA ASN A 355 2.84 -11.48 17.62
C ASN A 355 2.43 -10.61 18.81
N GLU A 356 1.14 -10.39 19.06
CA GLU A 356 0.66 -9.57 20.18
C GLU A 356 1.04 -10.20 21.54
N THR A 357 0.99 -11.52 21.65
CA THR A 357 1.40 -12.24 22.85
C THR A 357 2.87 -11.99 23.17
N ALA A 358 3.77 -12.15 22.17
CA ALA A 358 5.19 -11.91 22.34
C ALA A 358 5.49 -10.43 22.65
N TYR A 359 4.87 -9.50 21.92
CA TYR A 359 5.04 -8.06 22.18
C TYR A 359 4.64 -7.69 23.61
N ASN A 360 3.49 -8.15 24.09
CA ASN A 360 3.02 -7.85 25.44
C ASN A 360 3.96 -8.43 26.51
N HIS A 361 4.52 -9.61 26.29
CA HIS A 361 5.49 -10.23 27.21
C HIS A 361 6.73 -9.35 27.37
N TYR A 362 7.31 -8.86 26.26
CA TYR A 362 8.58 -8.11 26.33
C TYR A 362 8.43 -6.64 26.72
N PHE A 363 7.32 -6.00 26.40
CA PHE A 363 7.19 -4.56 26.51
C PHE A 363 6.12 -4.10 27.51
N LYS A 364 4.93 -4.71 27.55
CA LYS A 364 3.85 -4.25 28.44
C LYS A 364 4.01 -4.77 29.86
N ALA A 365 4.47 -5.99 30.07
CA ALA A 365 4.71 -6.54 31.40
C ALA A 365 5.77 -5.74 32.16
N LYS A 366 6.85 -5.33 31.46
CA LYS A 366 7.90 -4.50 32.06
C LYS A 366 7.45 -3.07 32.36
N ALA A 367 6.61 -2.46 31.53
CA ALA A 367 6.04 -1.15 31.79
C ALA A 367 5.11 -1.15 33.00
N ALA A 368 4.28 -2.18 33.17
CA ALA A 368 3.44 -2.36 34.37
C ALA A 368 4.27 -2.55 35.62
N ALA A 369 5.36 -3.32 35.56
CA ALA A 369 6.28 -3.50 36.71
C ALA A 369 7.05 -2.22 37.08
N ALA A 370 7.43 -1.41 36.06
CA ALA A 370 8.12 -0.13 36.28
C ALA A 370 7.20 0.97 36.85
N SER A 371 5.88 0.90 36.59
CA SER A 371 4.87 1.83 37.08
C SER A 371 4.22 1.39 38.41
N ALA A 372 4.51 0.17 38.90
CA ALA A 372 4.05 -0.30 40.17
C ALA A 372 4.64 0.56 41.31
N PRO A 373 3.86 1.01 42.30
CA PRO A 373 4.40 1.73 43.45
C PRO A 373 5.48 0.90 44.13
N LYS A 374 6.66 1.50 44.36
CA LYS A 374 7.69 0.81 45.12
C LYS A 374 7.11 0.39 46.47
N PRO A 375 7.37 -0.87 46.92
CA PRO A 375 6.90 -1.30 48.23
C PRO A 375 7.39 -0.31 49.27
N VAL A 376 6.45 0.22 50.03
CA VAL A 376 6.76 1.08 51.21
C VAL A 376 7.56 0.22 52.18
N PRO A 377 8.76 0.64 52.57
CA PRO A 377 9.51 -0.10 53.60
C PRO A 377 8.62 -0.27 54.85
N PRO A 378 8.63 -1.44 55.50
CA PRO A 378 7.87 -1.62 56.75
C PRO A 378 8.28 -0.54 57.72
N ALA A 379 7.29 0.16 58.31
CA ALA A 379 7.52 1.18 59.30
C ALA A 379 8.42 0.61 60.41
N ALA A 380 9.55 1.28 60.63
CA ALA A 380 10.46 0.88 61.72
C ALA A 380 9.66 0.71 63.03
N ALA A 381 9.72 -0.49 63.59
CA ALA A 381 9.07 -0.77 64.86
C ALA A 381 9.54 0.24 65.91
N LYS A 382 8.61 0.97 66.51
CA LYS A 382 8.93 1.85 67.65
C LYS A 382 9.68 1.03 68.70
N PRO A 383 10.80 1.56 69.24
CA PRO A 383 11.48 0.88 70.35
C PRO A 383 10.52 0.69 71.55
N ALA A 384 10.49 -0.53 72.07
CA ALA A 384 9.69 -0.85 73.26
C ALA A 384 10.12 0.06 74.41
N ALA A 385 9.12 0.62 75.09
CA ALA A 385 9.35 1.41 76.29
C ALA A 385 10.07 0.57 77.40
N PRO A 386 11.04 1.17 78.16
CA PRO A 386 11.78 0.43 79.15
C PRO A 386 10.84 -0.06 80.30
N ALA A 387 11.03 -1.32 80.67
CA ALA A 387 10.25 -1.96 81.73
C ALA A 387 10.42 -1.22 83.03
N ALA A 388 9.28 -0.91 83.76
CA ALA A 388 9.25 -0.29 85.08
C ALA A 388 9.92 -1.23 86.06
N LYS A 389 10.82 -0.66 86.93
CA LYS A 389 11.45 -1.35 88.03
C LYS A 389 10.41 -1.76 89.09
N PRO A 390 10.56 -2.94 89.71
CA PRO A 390 9.64 -3.36 90.80
C PRO A 390 9.79 -2.47 92.04
N ALA A 391 8.68 -2.08 92.63
CA ALA A 391 8.62 -1.34 93.89
C ALA A 391 9.04 -2.24 95.01
N GLU A 392 10.07 -1.82 95.79
CA GLU A 392 10.43 -2.41 97.14
C GLU A 392 9.32 -2.13 98.12
N LYS A 393 8.84 -3.19 98.80
CA LYS A 393 8.00 -3.09 99.98
C LYS A 393 8.87 -2.91 101.23
N LYS A 394 8.54 -1.86 101.98
CA LYS A 394 8.73 -1.83 103.42
C LYS A 394 7.49 -2.26 104.13
#